data_8251faf8f1031914be41ffa7d95deb38
#
_entry.id   8251faf8f1031914be41ffa7d95deb38
#
_cell.length_a   1.000
_cell.length_b   1.000
_cell.length_c   1.000
_cell.angle_alpha   90.00
_cell.angle_beta   90.00
_cell.angle_gamma   90.00
#
_symmetry.space_group_name_H-M   'P 1'
#
loop_
_entity.id
_entity.type
_entity.pdbx_description
1 polymer ?
#
loop_
_entity_poly.entity_id
_entity_poly.type
_entity_poly.pdbx_seq_one_letter_code
_entity_poly.pdbx_strand_id
1 'polypeptide(L)'
;MWQAISTLLRDWHTEDAEIELKTELPGGEIHSAWHLRFGGKDYFVKCDERELLPIFTAESDQLELLSRSKTVRVPQVFAVGSDRDYSFVVMEYLPPRPLDAHNAFLLGQQLAHLHQWSDQPQFGLDFDNDLSTTPQPNAWQRRWSVFFAEQRIGWQLELAAEKGLHFGDIDTLVDMVQQRLANHQPQPSLLHGDLWSGNCALGPDGPYIFDPACYWGDRECDLAMLPMHPEQPPQIYDGYQSVSPLPSGFLDRQPIYQIYTLLNRAILFGGQHLVTAQQALDDVLMEKMR
;
A
#
# COMPACT_ATOMS: atom_id res chain seq x y z
N MET A 1 -24.32 -7.25 -9.38
CA MET A 1 -22.89 -7.56 -9.32
C MET A 1 -22.54 -8.88 -10.00
N TRP A 2 -23.01 -10.06 -9.56
CA TRP A 2 -22.55 -11.37 -10.05
C TRP A 2 -22.76 -11.59 -11.56
N GLN A 3 -23.88 -11.11 -12.12
CA GLN A 3 -24.11 -11.17 -13.56
C GLN A 3 -23.12 -10.31 -14.36
N ALA A 4 -22.77 -9.12 -13.86
CA ALA A 4 -21.76 -8.29 -14.49
C ALA A 4 -20.38 -8.95 -14.47
N ILE A 5 -19.99 -9.52 -13.30
CA ILE A 5 -18.75 -10.29 -13.17
C ILE A 5 -18.71 -11.47 -14.16
N SER A 6 -19.81 -12.27 -14.21
CA SER A 6 -19.87 -13.40 -15.15
C SER A 6 -19.71 -12.96 -16.60
N THR A 7 -20.28 -11.80 -16.97
CA THR A 7 -20.17 -11.28 -18.33
C THR A 7 -18.72 -10.91 -18.66
N LEU A 8 -18.01 -10.24 -17.76
CA LEU A 8 -16.60 -9.87 -17.95
C LEU A 8 -15.64 -11.07 -17.94
N LEU A 9 -15.95 -12.08 -17.10
CA LEU A 9 -15.10 -13.28 -17.04
C LEU A 9 -15.26 -14.21 -18.23
N ARG A 10 -16.33 -14.11 -19.00
CA ARG A 10 -16.54 -14.94 -20.21
C ARG A 10 -15.43 -14.77 -21.26
N ASP A 11 -14.81 -13.59 -21.32
CA ASP A 11 -13.68 -13.35 -22.23
C ASP A 11 -12.45 -14.23 -21.92
N TRP A 12 -12.41 -14.80 -20.70
CA TRP A 12 -11.33 -15.67 -20.21
C TRP A 12 -11.71 -17.16 -20.19
N HIS A 13 -12.95 -17.51 -20.59
CA HIS A 13 -13.51 -18.85 -20.49
C HIS A 13 -14.27 -19.28 -21.76
N THR A 14 -14.75 -20.50 -21.75
CA THR A 14 -15.69 -21.01 -22.76
C THR A 14 -17.10 -20.42 -22.56
N GLU A 15 -17.92 -20.42 -23.60
CA GLU A 15 -19.28 -19.84 -23.58
C GLU A 15 -20.19 -20.41 -22.48
N ASP A 16 -19.98 -21.68 -22.11
CA ASP A 16 -20.80 -22.38 -21.09
C ASP A 16 -20.33 -22.18 -19.64
N ALA A 17 -19.33 -21.32 -19.41
CA ALA A 17 -18.81 -21.09 -18.07
C ALA A 17 -19.86 -20.36 -17.19
N GLU A 18 -20.03 -20.87 -15.98
CA GLU A 18 -20.98 -20.32 -14.97
C GLU A 18 -20.35 -20.23 -13.58
N ILE A 19 -21.03 -19.52 -12.68
CA ILE A 19 -20.65 -19.46 -11.27
C ILE A 19 -20.97 -20.76 -10.57
N GLU A 20 -19.94 -21.45 -10.09
CA GLU A 20 -20.05 -22.71 -9.34
C GLU A 20 -20.06 -22.50 -7.84
N LEU A 21 -19.32 -21.48 -7.36
CA LEU A 21 -19.18 -21.14 -5.94
C LEU A 21 -19.04 -19.63 -5.78
N LYS A 22 -19.64 -19.11 -4.70
CA LYS A 22 -19.37 -17.78 -4.17
C LYS A 22 -19.47 -17.84 -2.65
N THR A 23 -18.34 -17.58 -1.99
CA THR A 23 -18.25 -17.63 -0.52
C THR A 23 -17.63 -16.33 -0.05
N GLU A 24 -18.30 -15.64 0.85
CA GLU A 24 -17.76 -14.45 1.49
C GLU A 24 -16.56 -14.82 2.35
N LEU A 25 -15.49 -14.05 2.24
CA LEU A 25 -14.27 -14.26 2.99
C LEU A 25 -14.25 -13.34 4.23
N PRO A 26 -13.88 -13.87 5.41
CA PRO A 26 -13.74 -13.04 6.60
C PRO A 26 -12.49 -12.14 6.49
N GLY A 27 -12.50 -10.98 7.13
CA GLY A 27 -11.33 -10.13 7.32
C GLY A 27 -11.22 -8.93 6.38
N GLY A 28 -12.19 -8.66 5.53
CA GLY A 28 -12.27 -7.38 4.83
C GLY A 28 -12.66 -6.27 5.82
N GLU A 29 -11.67 -5.51 6.32
CA GLU A 29 -11.95 -4.40 7.26
C GLU A 29 -12.65 -3.22 6.59
N ILE A 30 -12.48 -3.07 5.27
CA ILE A 30 -12.95 -1.93 4.48
C ILE A 30 -13.94 -2.38 3.39
N HIS A 31 -13.55 -3.34 2.56
CA HIS A 31 -14.36 -3.84 1.44
C HIS A 31 -14.81 -5.28 1.68
N SER A 32 -15.98 -5.65 1.12
CA SER A 32 -16.40 -7.05 1.12
C SER A 32 -15.52 -7.87 0.18
N ALA A 33 -15.07 -9.02 0.66
CA ALA A 33 -14.20 -9.93 -0.09
C ALA A 33 -14.88 -11.28 -0.32
N TRP A 34 -14.69 -11.86 -1.49
CA TRP A 34 -15.32 -13.11 -1.89
C TRP A 34 -14.36 -14.06 -2.60
N HIS A 35 -14.49 -15.34 -2.31
CA HIS A 35 -13.95 -16.41 -3.14
C HIS A 35 -15.04 -16.82 -4.14
N LEU A 36 -14.71 -16.68 -5.41
CA LEU A 36 -15.56 -17.03 -6.55
C LEU A 36 -14.94 -18.19 -7.33
N ARG A 37 -15.72 -19.21 -7.65
CA ARG A 37 -15.34 -20.20 -8.66
C ARG A 37 -16.21 -20.02 -9.90
N PHE A 38 -15.56 -19.86 -11.04
CA PHE A 38 -16.21 -19.62 -12.32
C PHE A 38 -15.48 -20.39 -13.41
N GLY A 39 -16.21 -21.27 -14.13
CA GLY A 39 -15.64 -22.11 -15.20
C GLY A 39 -14.46 -22.98 -14.74
N GLY A 40 -14.53 -23.53 -13.52
CA GLY A 40 -13.51 -24.38 -12.93
C GLY A 40 -12.29 -23.64 -12.37
N LYS A 41 -12.23 -22.30 -12.45
CA LYS A 41 -11.13 -21.47 -11.96
C LYS A 41 -11.55 -20.64 -10.74
N ASP A 42 -10.64 -20.49 -9.79
CA ASP A 42 -10.86 -19.73 -8.58
C ASP A 42 -10.43 -18.27 -8.74
N TYR A 43 -11.24 -17.34 -8.22
CA TYR A 43 -11.03 -15.90 -8.26
C TYR A 43 -11.22 -15.30 -6.88
N PHE A 44 -10.50 -14.22 -6.62
CA PHE A 44 -10.75 -13.32 -5.50
C PHE A 44 -11.52 -12.10 -6.02
N VAL A 45 -12.57 -11.71 -5.31
CA VAL A 45 -13.39 -10.54 -5.68
C VAL A 45 -13.45 -9.60 -4.50
N LYS A 46 -13.02 -8.36 -4.68
CA LYS A 46 -13.38 -7.25 -3.80
C LYS A 46 -14.58 -6.53 -4.38
N CYS A 47 -15.50 -6.10 -3.53
CA CYS A 47 -16.64 -5.30 -3.96
C CYS A 47 -17.09 -4.34 -2.86
N ASP A 48 -17.69 -3.23 -3.31
CA ASP A 48 -18.24 -2.19 -2.45
C ASP A 48 -19.30 -1.38 -3.21
N GLU A 49 -19.74 -0.26 -2.65
CA GLU A 49 -20.65 0.69 -3.30
C GLU A 49 -20.09 1.14 -4.67
N ARG A 50 -21.00 1.40 -5.60
CA ARG A 50 -20.66 1.74 -6.99
C ARG A 50 -19.70 2.95 -7.11
N GLU A 51 -19.85 3.91 -6.22
CA GLU A 51 -19.08 5.14 -6.15
C GLU A 51 -17.58 4.90 -5.94
N LEU A 52 -17.22 3.72 -5.39
CA LEU A 52 -15.83 3.32 -5.14
C LEU A 52 -15.15 2.65 -6.35
N LEU A 53 -15.79 2.62 -7.53
CA LEU A 53 -15.16 2.14 -8.76
C LEU A 53 -13.80 2.77 -9.06
N PRO A 54 -13.55 4.08 -8.84
CA PRO A 54 -12.23 4.66 -9.04
C PRO A 54 -11.13 4.01 -8.19
N ILE A 55 -11.42 3.63 -6.94
CA ILE A 55 -10.47 2.95 -6.04
C ILE A 55 -10.05 1.59 -6.63
N PHE A 56 -11.02 0.77 -7.07
CA PHE A 56 -10.72 -0.53 -7.68
C PHE A 56 -10.00 -0.39 -9.04
N THR A 57 -10.28 0.66 -9.78
CA THR A 57 -9.55 0.97 -11.02
C THR A 57 -8.10 1.32 -10.72
N ALA A 58 -7.87 2.20 -9.74
CA ALA A 58 -6.53 2.56 -9.30
C ALA A 58 -5.77 1.35 -8.72
N GLU A 59 -6.42 0.47 -7.96
CA GLU A 59 -5.80 -0.78 -7.47
C GLU A 59 -5.34 -1.67 -8.63
N SER A 60 -6.18 -1.82 -9.66
CA SER A 60 -5.83 -2.58 -10.86
C SER A 60 -4.61 -2.01 -11.56
N ASP A 61 -4.57 -0.69 -11.77
CA ASP A 61 -3.45 -0.01 -12.43
C ASP A 61 -2.15 -0.13 -11.63
N GLN A 62 -2.24 -0.08 -10.30
CA GLN A 62 -1.11 -0.26 -9.40
C GLN A 62 -0.57 -1.70 -9.41
N LEU A 63 -1.43 -2.69 -9.38
CA LEU A 63 -1.04 -4.10 -9.49
C LEU A 63 -0.37 -4.39 -10.85
N GLU A 64 -0.89 -3.80 -11.93
CA GLU A 64 -0.25 -3.89 -13.24
C GLU A 64 1.13 -3.23 -13.23
N LEU A 65 1.27 -2.04 -12.64
CA LEU A 65 2.55 -1.32 -12.52
C LEU A 65 3.59 -2.17 -11.76
N LEU A 66 3.23 -2.74 -10.61
CA LEU A 66 4.10 -3.63 -9.84
C LEU A 66 4.49 -4.88 -10.65
N SER A 67 3.54 -5.50 -11.33
CA SER A 67 3.75 -6.68 -12.17
C SER A 67 4.75 -6.43 -13.31
N ARG A 68 4.74 -5.23 -13.90
CA ARG A 68 5.67 -4.83 -14.96
C ARG A 68 7.13 -4.84 -14.52
N SER A 69 7.41 -4.67 -13.23
CA SER A 69 8.77 -4.79 -12.70
C SER A 69 9.35 -6.19 -12.84
N LYS A 70 8.50 -7.22 -12.83
CA LYS A 70 8.87 -8.65 -12.81
C LYS A 70 9.77 -9.03 -11.63
N THR A 71 9.76 -8.24 -10.57
CA THR A 71 10.59 -8.44 -9.39
C THR A 71 9.81 -9.01 -8.22
N VAL A 72 8.52 -8.65 -8.12
CA VAL A 72 7.60 -9.12 -7.09
C VAL A 72 6.41 -9.85 -7.73
N ARG A 73 5.85 -10.80 -7.00
CA ARG A 73 4.59 -11.45 -7.37
C ARG A 73 3.44 -10.61 -6.83
N VAL A 74 2.45 -10.34 -7.67
CA VAL A 74 1.17 -9.73 -7.32
C VAL A 74 0.03 -10.53 -7.92
N PRO A 75 -1.21 -10.47 -7.39
CA PRO A 75 -2.37 -11.09 -8.03
C PRO A 75 -2.61 -10.51 -9.42
N GLN A 76 -2.90 -11.38 -10.39
CA GLN A 76 -3.36 -10.94 -11.70
C GLN A 76 -4.77 -10.38 -11.61
N VAL A 77 -5.02 -9.21 -12.18
CA VAL A 77 -6.37 -8.66 -12.33
C VAL A 77 -7.00 -9.20 -13.62
N PHE A 78 -8.25 -9.66 -13.54
CA PHE A 78 -9.02 -10.19 -14.66
C PHE A 78 -10.13 -9.23 -15.11
N ALA A 79 -10.73 -8.50 -14.18
CA ALA A 79 -11.79 -7.55 -14.49
C ALA A 79 -11.91 -6.49 -13.40
N VAL A 80 -12.23 -5.27 -13.82
CA VAL A 80 -12.74 -4.19 -12.97
C VAL A 80 -14.04 -3.73 -13.57
N GLY A 81 -15.05 -3.44 -12.75
CA GLY A 81 -16.33 -3.00 -13.26
C GLY A 81 -17.32 -2.61 -12.19
N SER A 82 -18.51 -2.26 -12.65
CA SER A 82 -19.63 -1.94 -11.75
C SER A 82 -20.93 -2.41 -12.36
N ASP A 83 -21.95 -2.55 -11.51
CA ASP A 83 -23.34 -2.62 -11.93
C ASP A 83 -24.12 -1.40 -11.39
N ARG A 84 -25.41 -1.56 -11.17
CA ARG A 84 -26.26 -0.46 -10.67
C ARG A 84 -25.86 0.01 -9.27
N ASP A 85 -25.51 -0.92 -8.38
CA ASP A 85 -25.41 -0.68 -6.95
C ASP A 85 -23.99 -0.93 -6.41
N TYR A 86 -23.17 -1.72 -7.14
CA TYR A 86 -21.85 -2.16 -6.69
C TYR A 86 -20.76 -1.90 -7.71
N SER A 87 -19.57 -1.65 -7.24
CA SER A 87 -18.30 -1.75 -7.96
C SER A 87 -17.51 -2.97 -7.48
N PHE A 88 -16.61 -3.48 -8.32
CA PHE A 88 -15.81 -4.65 -7.99
C PHE A 88 -14.50 -4.72 -8.79
N VAL A 89 -13.53 -5.42 -8.22
CA VAL A 89 -12.34 -5.93 -8.91
C VAL A 89 -12.27 -7.44 -8.74
N VAL A 90 -11.94 -8.14 -9.84
CA VAL A 90 -11.78 -9.59 -9.89
C VAL A 90 -10.33 -9.93 -10.17
N MET A 91 -9.72 -10.65 -9.24
CA MET A 91 -8.30 -10.98 -9.26
C MET A 91 -8.07 -12.48 -9.14
N GLU A 92 -6.84 -12.88 -9.36
CA GLU A 92 -6.36 -14.22 -9.08
C GLU A 92 -6.56 -14.57 -7.59
N TYR A 93 -7.12 -15.75 -7.34
CA TYR A 93 -7.26 -16.24 -5.97
C TYR A 93 -5.95 -16.90 -5.52
N LEU A 94 -5.24 -16.22 -4.65
CA LEU A 94 -4.03 -16.71 -4.00
C LEU A 94 -4.35 -16.92 -2.52
N PRO A 95 -4.61 -18.15 -2.05
CA PRO A 95 -4.92 -18.40 -0.64
C PRO A 95 -3.74 -17.99 0.24
N PRO A 96 -3.92 -16.97 1.12
CA PRO A 96 -2.82 -16.42 1.88
C PRO A 96 -2.40 -17.38 3.01
N ARG A 97 -1.09 -17.58 3.14
CA ARG A 97 -0.46 -18.24 4.28
C ARG A 97 0.57 -17.30 4.90
N PRO A 98 0.84 -17.39 6.21
CA PRO A 98 1.92 -16.62 6.82
C PRO A 98 3.27 -16.91 6.15
N LEU A 99 4.09 -15.88 6.02
CA LEU A 99 5.46 -16.03 5.55
C LEU A 99 6.30 -16.81 6.59
N ASP A 100 7.01 -17.82 6.13
CA ASP A 100 8.10 -18.41 6.91
C ASP A 100 9.41 -17.62 6.74
N ALA A 101 10.42 -17.92 7.51
CA ALA A 101 11.71 -17.22 7.48
C ALA A 101 12.39 -17.23 6.09
N HIS A 102 12.30 -18.34 5.36
CA HIS A 102 12.89 -18.47 4.03
C HIS A 102 12.16 -17.59 3.01
N ASN A 103 10.83 -17.64 2.97
CA ASN A 103 10.02 -16.86 2.06
C ASN A 103 10.02 -15.38 2.40
N ALA A 104 10.15 -15.01 3.68
CA ALA A 104 10.38 -13.64 4.12
C ALA A 104 11.71 -13.10 3.59
N PHE A 105 12.79 -13.87 3.66
CA PHE A 105 14.08 -13.50 3.08
C PHE A 105 13.98 -13.30 1.56
N LEU A 106 13.30 -14.20 0.84
CA LEU A 106 13.06 -14.06 -0.60
C LEU A 106 12.25 -12.80 -0.93
N LEU A 107 11.18 -12.51 -0.16
CA LEU A 107 10.40 -11.28 -0.34
C LEU A 107 11.28 -10.05 -0.16
N GLY A 108 12.16 -10.05 0.85
CA GLY A 108 13.12 -8.96 1.04
C GLY A 108 14.01 -8.72 -0.17
N GLN A 109 14.54 -9.78 -0.79
CA GLN A 109 15.32 -9.67 -2.02
C GLN A 109 14.48 -9.12 -3.19
N GLN A 110 13.25 -9.61 -3.35
CA GLN A 110 12.34 -9.16 -4.39
C GLN A 110 11.99 -7.67 -4.24
N LEU A 111 11.72 -7.20 -3.02
CA LEU A 111 11.49 -5.78 -2.72
C LEU A 111 12.72 -4.92 -3.02
N ALA A 112 13.92 -5.40 -2.70
CA ALA A 112 15.15 -4.68 -3.04
C ALA A 112 15.31 -4.51 -4.55
N HIS A 113 14.97 -5.52 -5.34
CA HIS A 113 14.96 -5.42 -6.80
C HIS A 113 13.84 -4.51 -7.32
N LEU A 114 12.65 -4.53 -6.71
CA LEU A 114 11.56 -3.59 -7.02
C LEU A 114 12.02 -2.15 -6.83
N HIS A 115 12.62 -1.85 -5.69
CA HIS A 115 13.09 -0.50 -5.39
C HIS A 115 14.26 -0.04 -6.25
N GLN A 116 14.95 -0.96 -6.91
CA GLN A 116 16.01 -0.66 -7.90
C GLN A 116 15.46 -0.61 -9.35
N TRP A 117 14.19 -1.02 -9.56
CA TRP A 117 13.57 -1.00 -10.88
C TRP A 117 13.09 0.40 -11.21
N SER A 118 13.98 1.28 -11.64
CA SER A 118 13.55 2.64 -11.93
C SER A 118 14.58 3.46 -12.69
N ASP A 119 14.03 4.19 -13.67
CA ASP A 119 14.67 5.36 -14.28
C ASP A 119 13.88 6.64 -13.95
N GLN A 120 12.91 6.59 -12.98
CA GLN A 120 12.06 7.74 -12.69
C GLN A 120 12.85 8.84 -11.97
N PRO A 121 12.88 10.08 -12.52
CA PRO A 121 13.69 11.17 -11.94
C PRO A 121 12.96 11.97 -10.87
N GLN A 122 11.69 11.69 -10.60
CA GLN A 122 10.81 12.46 -9.72
C GLN A 122 10.00 11.53 -8.81
N PHE A 123 9.50 12.10 -7.71
CA PHE A 123 8.61 11.45 -6.74
C PHE A 123 7.16 11.76 -7.10
N GLY A 124 6.27 10.79 -7.00
CA GLY A 124 4.86 10.93 -7.36
C GLY A 124 4.33 9.76 -8.19
N LEU A 125 3.20 9.96 -8.86
CA LEU A 125 2.59 9.02 -9.79
C LEU A 125 1.77 9.80 -10.81
N ASP A 126 1.46 9.20 -11.97
CA ASP A 126 0.66 9.85 -13.02
C ASP A 126 -0.81 10.06 -12.63
N PHE A 127 -1.26 9.42 -11.56
CA PHE A 127 -2.61 9.54 -11.03
C PHE A 127 -2.61 9.54 -9.50
N ASP A 128 -3.62 10.17 -8.91
CA ASP A 128 -3.89 10.06 -7.49
C ASP A 128 -4.54 8.70 -7.20
N ASN A 129 -4.24 8.14 -6.05
CA ASN A 129 -4.80 6.87 -5.58
C ASN A 129 -5.22 6.99 -4.12
N ASP A 130 -5.34 5.87 -3.43
CA ASP A 130 -5.79 5.84 -2.05
C ASP A 130 -4.84 5.01 -1.18
N LEU A 131 -4.67 5.43 0.08
CA LEU A 131 -4.14 4.59 1.15
C LEU A 131 -5.35 4.05 1.93
N SER A 132 -5.69 2.79 1.72
CA SER A 132 -6.98 2.22 2.11
C SER A 132 -8.15 2.94 1.40
N THR A 133 -8.91 3.81 2.09
CA THR A 133 -9.95 4.69 1.52
C THR A 133 -9.63 6.17 1.68
N THR A 134 -8.40 6.50 2.03
CA THR A 134 -7.96 7.88 2.22
C THR A 134 -7.26 8.36 0.96
N PRO A 135 -7.76 9.42 0.30
CA PRO A 135 -7.13 9.94 -0.91
C PRO A 135 -5.65 10.26 -0.72
N GLN A 136 -4.83 9.83 -1.66
CA GLN A 136 -3.38 10.01 -1.67
C GLN A 136 -2.97 10.78 -2.93
N PRO A 137 -2.68 12.10 -2.83
CA PRO A 137 -2.22 12.89 -3.96
C PRO A 137 -0.81 12.50 -4.38
N ASN A 138 -0.56 12.52 -5.68
CA ASN A 138 0.69 12.04 -6.27
C ASN A 138 1.30 13.01 -7.28
N ALA A 139 1.01 14.31 -7.20
CA ALA A 139 1.59 15.29 -8.10
C ALA A 139 3.13 15.22 -8.10
N TRP A 140 3.72 15.17 -9.29
CA TRP A 140 5.16 14.99 -9.48
C TRP A 140 5.99 16.09 -8.80
N GLN A 141 7.00 15.68 -8.01
CA GLN A 141 7.89 16.56 -7.26
C GLN A 141 9.35 16.09 -7.39
N ARG A 142 10.27 17.03 -7.54
CA ARG A 142 11.71 16.72 -7.67
C ARG A 142 12.42 16.52 -6.33
N ARG A 143 11.92 17.14 -5.26
CA ARG A 143 12.53 17.09 -3.93
C ARG A 143 11.73 16.18 -3.02
N TRP A 144 12.36 15.13 -2.53
CA TRP A 144 11.73 14.18 -1.63
C TRP A 144 11.18 14.82 -0.36
N SER A 145 11.99 15.70 0.28
CA SER A 145 11.56 16.34 1.52
C SER A 145 10.28 17.18 1.35
N VAL A 146 10.10 17.81 0.18
CA VAL A 146 8.88 18.57 -0.16
C VAL A 146 7.72 17.63 -0.43
N PHE A 147 7.96 16.61 -1.28
CA PHE A 147 6.91 15.64 -1.61
C PHE A 147 6.33 14.98 -0.36
N PHE A 148 7.20 14.43 0.49
CA PHE A 148 6.74 13.70 1.68
C PHE A 148 6.10 14.64 2.71
N ALA A 149 6.68 15.81 2.96
CA ALA A 149 6.12 16.76 3.92
C ALA A 149 4.75 17.29 3.49
N GLU A 150 4.60 17.71 2.24
CA GLU A 150 3.35 18.32 1.76
C GLU A 150 2.30 17.27 1.38
N GLN A 151 2.65 16.33 0.47
CA GLN A 151 1.67 15.42 -0.12
C GLN A 151 1.42 14.15 0.71
N ARG A 152 2.16 13.93 1.79
CA ARG A 152 1.91 12.82 2.72
C ARG A 152 1.48 13.36 4.08
N ILE A 153 2.33 14.10 4.76
CA ILE A 153 2.04 14.56 6.12
C ILE A 153 1.03 15.72 6.12
N GLY A 154 1.27 16.77 5.35
CA GLY A 154 0.38 17.94 5.26
C GLY A 154 -1.03 17.52 4.82
N TRP A 155 -1.12 16.74 3.75
CA TRP A 155 -2.41 16.23 3.26
C TRP A 155 -3.19 15.42 4.32
N GLN A 156 -2.54 14.50 5.04
CA GLN A 156 -3.20 13.74 6.10
C GLN A 156 -3.66 14.63 7.26
N LEU A 157 -2.87 15.65 7.62
CA LEU A 157 -3.23 16.61 8.66
C LEU A 157 -4.43 17.48 8.25
N GLU A 158 -4.51 17.89 6.98
CA GLU A 158 -5.67 18.60 6.42
C GLU A 158 -6.93 17.72 6.46
N LEU A 159 -6.85 16.47 5.97
CA LEU A 159 -7.96 15.51 6.04
C LEU A 159 -8.41 15.22 7.49
N ALA A 160 -7.47 15.15 8.41
CA ALA A 160 -7.77 15.00 9.84
C ALA A 160 -8.53 16.23 10.35
N ALA A 161 -8.07 17.44 10.02
CA ALA A 161 -8.71 18.69 10.43
C ALA A 161 -10.14 18.85 9.88
N GLU A 162 -10.40 18.41 8.63
CA GLU A 162 -11.74 18.35 8.05
C GLU A 162 -12.69 17.45 8.85
N LYS A 163 -12.17 16.40 9.47
CA LYS A 163 -12.90 15.51 10.39
C LYS A 163 -12.93 16.01 11.85
N GLY A 164 -12.41 17.22 12.12
CA GLY A 164 -12.34 17.78 13.46
C GLY A 164 -11.24 17.19 14.35
N LEU A 165 -10.26 16.49 13.77
CA LEU A 165 -9.10 15.93 14.46
C LEU A 165 -7.94 16.90 14.32
N HIS A 166 -7.32 17.30 15.44
CA HIS A 166 -6.25 18.30 15.45
C HIS A 166 -4.99 17.74 16.12
N PHE A 167 -3.89 17.75 15.40
CA PHE A 167 -2.58 17.24 15.83
C PHE A 167 -1.55 18.35 16.07
N GLY A 168 -1.90 19.61 15.81
CA GLY A 168 -1.04 20.77 15.93
C GLY A 168 -1.21 21.74 14.77
N ASP A 169 -0.32 22.71 14.68
CA ASP A 169 -0.25 23.64 13.55
C ASP A 169 0.34 22.94 12.31
N ILE A 170 -0.44 22.86 11.25
CA ILE A 170 -0.11 22.06 10.06
C ILE A 170 1.15 22.58 9.38
N ASP A 171 1.27 23.89 9.17
CA ASP A 171 2.42 24.51 8.51
C ASP A 171 3.71 24.21 9.29
N THR A 172 3.64 24.33 10.61
CA THR A 172 4.78 24.02 11.50
C THR A 172 5.20 22.55 11.39
N LEU A 173 4.25 21.62 11.36
CA LEU A 173 4.53 20.20 11.28
C LEU A 173 5.12 19.83 9.90
N VAL A 174 4.57 20.39 8.83
CA VAL A 174 5.08 20.20 7.45
C VAL A 174 6.51 20.74 7.32
N ASP A 175 6.75 21.97 7.77
CA ASP A 175 8.08 22.58 7.76
C ASP A 175 9.11 21.75 8.52
N MET A 176 8.72 21.21 9.66
CA MET A 176 9.59 20.37 10.47
C MET A 176 9.96 19.06 9.76
N VAL A 177 8.98 18.36 9.19
CA VAL A 177 9.24 17.13 8.43
C VAL A 177 10.14 17.44 7.23
N GLN A 178 9.86 18.53 6.51
CA GLN A 178 10.70 18.96 5.38
C GLN A 178 12.15 19.24 5.82
N GLN A 179 12.36 19.90 6.95
CA GLN A 179 13.70 20.18 7.50
C GLN A 179 14.43 18.90 7.91
N ARG A 180 13.74 17.95 8.54
CA ARG A 180 14.31 16.64 8.94
C ARG A 180 14.81 15.83 7.75
N LEU A 181 14.12 15.92 6.63
CA LEU A 181 14.45 15.21 5.40
C LEU A 181 15.30 16.05 4.41
N ALA A 182 15.63 17.31 4.72
CA ALA A 182 16.26 18.24 3.77
C ALA A 182 17.62 17.74 3.22
N ASN A 183 18.40 17.04 4.04
CA ASN A 183 19.71 16.50 3.68
C ASN A 183 19.66 15.06 3.15
N HIS A 184 18.48 14.46 3.11
CA HIS A 184 18.25 13.12 2.58
C HIS A 184 17.79 13.22 1.12
N GLN A 185 18.58 12.65 0.21
CA GLN A 185 18.33 12.69 -1.24
C GLN A 185 18.24 11.26 -1.78
N PRO A 186 17.12 10.56 -1.55
CA PRO A 186 16.94 9.20 -2.06
C PRO A 186 16.77 9.22 -3.59
N GLN A 187 17.00 8.07 -4.21
CA GLN A 187 16.56 7.84 -5.57
C GLN A 187 15.07 7.48 -5.54
N PRO A 188 14.25 8.01 -6.46
CA PRO A 188 12.85 7.56 -6.59
C PRO A 188 12.80 6.06 -6.85
N SER A 189 12.08 5.35 -6.00
CA SER A 189 11.85 3.90 -6.06
C SER A 189 10.35 3.64 -6.18
N LEU A 190 9.95 2.65 -6.99
CA LEU A 190 8.56 2.22 -7.00
C LEU A 190 8.25 1.51 -5.68
N LEU A 191 7.34 2.07 -4.90
CA LEU A 191 6.92 1.54 -3.61
C LEU A 191 5.66 0.69 -3.74
N HIS A 192 5.50 -0.26 -2.83
CA HIS A 192 4.20 -0.83 -2.50
C HIS A 192 3.29 0.24 -1.87
N GLY A 193 3.85 1.05 -0.98
CA GLY A 193 3.18 2.19 -0.35
C GLY A 193 2.35 1.87 0.89
N ASP A 194 1.96 0.60 1.08
CA ASP A 194 1.27 0.09 2.27
C ASP A 194 1.79 -1.31 2.65
N LEU A 195 3.10 -1.44 2.81
CA LEU A 195 3.76 -2.73 3.02
C LEU A 195 3.75 -3.14 4.51
N TRP A 196 2.82 -3.98 4.88
CA TRP A 196 2.72 -4.57 6.22
C TRP A 196 2.31 -6.05 6.16
N SER A 197 2.26 -6.75 7.29
CA SER A 197 1.98 -8.20 7.35
C SER A 197 0.64 -8.59 6.74
N GLY A 198 -0.34 -7.69 6.72
CA GLY A 198 -1.64 -7.93 6.10
C GLY A 198 -1.64 -7.86 4.58
N ASN A 199 -0.62 -7.23 3.97
CA ASN A 199 -0.51 -7.00 2.53
C ASN A 199 0.60 -7.82 1.86
N CYS A 200 1.15 -8.82 2.56
CA CYS A 200 2.09 -9.79 2.01
C CYS A 200 1.82 -11.19 2.57
N ALA A 201 1.97 -12.20 1.74
CA ALA A 201 1.69 -13.58 2.12
C ALA A 201 2.51 -14.58 1.31
N LEU A 202 2.47 -15.84 1.74
CA LEU A 202 2.99 -16.98 0.98
C LEU A 202 1.85 -17.60 0.17
N GLY A 203 1.99 -17.57 -1.14
CA GLY A 203 1.13 -18.25 -2.10
C GLY A 203 1.67 -19.62 -2.51
N PRO A 204 1.04 -20.24 -3.53
CA PRO A 204 1.49 -21.52 -4.07
C PRO A 204 2.91 -21.46 -4.66
N ASP A 205 3.25 -20.36 -5.33
CA ASP A 205 4.48 -20.19 -6.10
C ASP A 205 5.55 -19.33 -5.39
N GLY A 206 5.35 -19.00 -4.12
CA GLY A 206 6.26 -18.17 -3.34
C GLY A 206 5.59 -16.96 -2.70
N PRO A 207 6.37 -16.02 -2.14
CA PRO A 207 5.83 -14.84 -1.52
C PRO A 207 5.20 -13.89 -2.56
N TYR A 208 4.14 -13.20 -2.18
CA TYR A 208 3.46 -12.20 -2.99
C TYR A 208 2.97 -11.03 -2.14
N ILE A 209 2.75 -9.88 -2.79
CA ILE A 209 2.22 -8.65 -2.18
C ILE A 209 0.92 -8.25 -2.88
N PHE A 210 0.03 -7.56 -2.16
CA PHE A 210 -1.30 -7.16 -2.62
C PHE A 210 -1.78 -5.93 -1.85
N ASP A 211 -2.88 -5.30 -2.27
CA ASP A 211 -3.44 -4.07 -1.67
C ASP A 211 -2.43 -2.90 -1.67
N PRO A 212 -1.88 -2.53 -2.83
CA PRO A 212 -0.89 -1.48 -2.89
C PRO A 212 -1.48 -0.07 -2.78
N ALA A 213 -0.65 0.87 -2.33
CA ALA A 213 -0.84 2.31 -2.42
C ALA A 213 0.39 2.95 -3.12
N CYS A 214 0.66 2.52 -4.36
CA CYS A 214 1.90 2.78 -5.08
C CYS A 214 2.16 4.26 -5.36
N TYR A 215 3.42 4.62 -5.31
CA TYR A 215 3.98 5.85 -5.86
C TYR A 215 5.50 5.70 -5.97
N TRP A 216 6.13 6.59 -6.73
CA TRP A 216 7.58 6.72 -6.73
C TRP A 216 8.01 7.54 -5.53
N GLY A 217 8.67 6.90 -4.56
CA GLY A 217 9.07 7.48 -3.28
C GLY A 217 10.44 7.04 -2.82
N ASP A 218 10.75 7.33 -1.56
CA ASP A 218 11.92 6.78 -0.90
C ASP A 218 11.65 5.33 -0.46
N ARG A 219 12.49 4.41 -0.89
CA ARG A 219 12.43 2.99 -0.51
C ARG A 219 12.31 2.74 1.00
N GLU A 220 12.81 3.67 1.81
CA GLU A 220 12.74 3.57 3.25
C GLU A 220 11.30 3.63 3.78
N CYS A 221 10.35 4.19 3.02
CA CYS A 221 8.95 4.23 3.42
C CYS A 221 8.34 2.83 3.57
N ASP A 222 8.54 1.94 2.59
CA ASP A 222 8.07 0.55 2.69
C ASP A 222 8.74 -0.20 3.84
N LEU A 223 10.04 0.02 4.02
CA LEU A 223 10.81 -0.66 5.07
C LEU A 223 10.49 -0.14 6.47
N ALA A 224 10.13 1.13 6.61
CA ALA A 224 9.75 1.72 7.89
C ALA A 224 8.48 1.11 8.49
N MET A 225 7.64 0.51 7.66
CA MET A 225 6.39 -0.13 8.09
C MET A 225 6.58 -1.49 8.76
N LEU A 226 7.61 -2.24 8.35
CA LEU A 226 7.81 -3.63 8.78
C LEU A 226 7.89 -3.79 10.31
N PRO A 227 8.64 -2.97 11.08
CA PRO A 227 8.73 -3.15 12.54
C PRO A 227 7.49 -2.69 13.31
N MET A 228 6.54 -2.02 12.66
CA MET A 228 5.24 -1.73 13.28
C MET A 228 4.37 -2.99 13.43
N HIS A 229 4.79 -4.09 12.79
CA HIS A 229 4.08 -5.37 12.71
C HIS A 229 5.01 -6.49 13.16
N PRO A 230 5.09 -6.76 14.49
CA PRO A 230 6.04 -7.72 15.09
C PRO A 230 5.80 -9.18 14.66
N GLU A 231 4.64 -9.49 14.10
CA GLU A 231 4.33 -10.79 13.48
C GLU A 231 5.07 -11.01 12.15
N GLN A 232 5.62 -9.95 11.56
CA GLN A 232 6.39 -10.02 10.31
C GLN A 232 7.77 -10.64 10.60
N PRO A 233 8.19 -11.69 9.86
CA PRO A 233 9.50 -12.26 10.06
C PRO A 233 10.63 -11.26 9.77
N PRO A 234 11.60 -11.06 10.67
CA PRO A 234 12.68 -10.08 10.49
C PRO A 234 13.60 -10.39 9.31
N GLN A 235 13.56 -11.63 8.79
CA GLN A 235 14.31 -12.06 7.62
C GLN A 235 14.02 -11.28 6.35
N ILE A 236 12.91 -10.52 6.29
CA ILE A 236 12.65 -9.56 5.19
C ILE A 236 13.78 -8.53 5.11
N TYR A 237 14.22 -7.99 6.25
CA TYR A 237 15.36 -7.06 6.29
C TYR A 237 16.67 -7.72 5.86
N ASP A 238 16.93 -8.95 6.31
CA ASP A 238 18.14 -9.68 5.95
C ASP A 238 18.19 -9.91 4.43
N GLY A 239 17.07 -10.35 3.85
CA GLY A 239 16.91 -10.51 2.41
C GLY A 239 17.11 -9.20 1.65
N TYR A 240 16.46 -8.14 2.10
CA TYR A 240 16.57 -6.82 1.50
C TYR A 240 18.02 -6.32 1.50
N GLN A 241 18.67 -6.33 2.66
CA GLN A 241 20.04 -5.86 2.83
C GLN A 241 21.08 -6.71 2.08
N SER A 242 20.79 -7.98 1.80
CA SER A 242 21.65 -8.83 0.98
C SER A 242 21.78 -8.34 -0.47
N VAL A 243 20.80 -7.58 -0.97
CA VAL A 243 20.76 -7.02 -2.32
C VAL A 243 21.02 -5.51 -2.30
N SER A 244 20.39 -4.79 -1.40
CA SER A 244 20.43 -3.32 -1.32
C SER A 244 20.58 -2.85 0.13
N PRO A 245 21.83 -2.71 0.62
CA PRO A 245 22.08 -2.27 1.99
C PRO A 245 21.38 -0.97 2.33
N LEU A 246 20.86 -0.90 3.57
CA LEU A 246 20.25 0.31 4.08
C LEU A 246 21.31 1.38 4.36
N PRO A 247 21.04 2.65 4.00
CA PRO A 247 21.98 3.73 4.25
C PRO A 247 22.07 4.05 5.74
N SER A 248 23.17 4.69 6.13
CA SER A 248 23.29 5.28 7.47
C SER A 248 22.17 6.31 7.69
N GLY A 249 21.63 6.36 8.90
CA GLY A 249 20.51 7.25 9.25
C GLY A 249 19.12 6.74 8.89
N PHE A 250 18.98 5.50 8.34
CA PHE A 250 17.66 4.90 8.13
C PHE A 250 16.84 4.84 9.43
N LEU A 251 17.45 4.38 10.53
CA LEU A 251 16.77 4.26 11.82
C LEU A 251 16.34 5.62 12.39
N ASP A 252 17.07 6.70 12.07
CA ASP A 252 16.71 8.06 12.50
C ASP A 252 15.52 8.63 11.69
N ARG A 253 15.36 8.21 10.42
CA ARG A 253 14.25 8.63 9.55
C ARG A 253 13.01 7.75 9.69
N GLN A 254 13.16 6.53 10.12
CA GLN A 254 12.08 5.54 10.23
C GLN A 254 10.85 6.09 10.98
N PRO A 255 10.96 6.75 12.16
CA PRO A 255 9.81 7.32 12.85
C PRO A 255 9.08 8.39 12.03
N ILE A 256 9.81 9.16 11.21
CA ILE A 256 9.21 10.19 10.35
C ILE A 256 8.30 9.54 9.30
N TYR A 257 8.74 8.45 8.67
CA TYR A 257 7.95 7.73 7.67
C TYR A 257 6.73 7.03 8.27
N GLN A 258 6.86 6.51 9.48
CA GLN A 258 5.76 5.88 10.21
C GLN A 258 4.60 6.82 10.53
N ILE A 259 4.87 8.14 10.70
CA ILE A 259 3.83 9.15 10.98
C ILE A 259 2.73 9.09 9.93
N TYR A 260 3.06 8.92 8.65
CA TYR A 260 2.09 8.89 7.56
C TYR A 260 1.00 7.83 7.78
N THR A 261 1.41 6.59 8.03
CA THR A 261 0.47 5.49 8.31
C THR A 261 -0.26 5.66 9.64
N LEU A 262 0.42 6.19 10.66
CA LEU A 262 -0.21 6.43 11.97
C LEU A 262 -1.30 7.50 11.88
N LEU A 263 -1.08 8.57 11.12
CA LEU A 263 -2.11 9.57 10.84
C LEU A 263 -3.28 8.97 10.07
N ASN A 264 -3.00 8.17 9.03
CA ASN A 264 -4.04 7.48 8.28
C ASN A 264 -4.92 6.60 9.18
N ARG A 265 -4.31 5.78 10.02
CA ARG A 265 -5.04 4.94 11.00
C ARG A 265 -5.86 5.79 11.98
N ALA A 266 -5.34 6.94 12.40
CA ALA A 266 -6.07 7.86 13.27
C ALA A 266 -7.32 8.43 12.58
N ILE A 267 -7.21 8.76 11.30
CA ILE A 267 -8.31 9.28 10.47
C ILE A 267 -9.39 8.21 10.25
N LEU A 268 -9.00 6.96 10.00
CA LEU A 268 -9.92 5.87 9.70
C LEU A 268 -10.60 5.29 10.94
N PHE A 269 -9.86 5.09 12.03
CA PHE A 269 -10.30 4.30 13.17
C PHE A 269 -10.49 5.11 14.46
N GLY A 270 -9.89 6.30 14.58
CA GLY A 270 -9.99 7.12 15.79
C GLY A 270 -9.43 6.45 17.05
N GLY A 271 -10.01 6.77 18.21
CA GLY A 271 -9.69 6.09 19.48
C GLY A 271 -8.21 6.09 19.85
N GLN A 272 -7.64 4.93 20.15
CA GLN A 272 -6.23 4.79 20.54
C GLN A 272 -5.27 5.19 19.43
N HIS A 273 -5.67 5.10 18.16
CA HIS A 273 -4.84 5.51 17.02
C HIS A 273 -4.54 7.02 17.03
N LEU A 274 -5.46 7.85 17.55
CA LEU A 274 -5.21 9.29 17.73
C LEU A 274 -4.08 9.54 18.72
N VAL A 275 -4.07 8.82 19.84
CA VAL A 275 -3.02 8.94 20.86
C VAL A 275 -1.67 8.50 20.29
N THR A 276 -1.65 7.40 19.54
CA THR A 276 -0.43 6.86 18.94
C THR A 276 0.14 7.81 17.89
N ALA A 277 -0.70 8.40 17.04
CA ALA A 277 -0.27 9.37 16.03
C ALA A 277 0.26 10.64 16.66
N GLN A 278 -0.41 11.17 17.71
CA GLN A 278 0.07 12.35 18.44
C GLN A 278 1.42 12.10 19.09
N GLN A 279 1.59 10.95 19.76
CA GLN A 279 2.86 10.60 20.39
C GLN A 279 4.00 10.51 19.38
N ALA A 280 3.76 9.92 18.21
CA ALA A 280 4.77 9.84 17.15
C ALA A 280 5.19 11.23 16.63
N LEU A 281 4.23 12.14 16.48
CA LEU A 281 4.52 13.53 16.12
C LEU A 281 5.33 14.23 17.21
N ASP A 282 4.95 14.09 18.47
CA ASP A 282 5.65 14.69 19.61
C ASP A 282 7.09 14.16 19.75
N ASP A 283 7.31 12.86 19.55
CA ASP A 283 8.64 12.24 19.60
C ASP A 283 9.57 12.81 18.52
N VAL A 284 9.07 12.95 17.29
CA VAL A 284 9.82 13.58 16.19
C VAL A 284 10.08 15.08 16.46
N LEU A 285 9.18 15.78 17.16
CA LEU A 285 9.37 17.17 17.60
C LEU A 285 10.44 17.28 18.69
N MET A 286 10.41 16.42 19.71
CA MET A 286 11.28 16.51 20.88
C MET A 286 12.74 16.12 20.60
N GLU A 287 13.02 15.26 19.64
CA GLU A 287 14.39 14.96 19.19
C GLU A 287 15.15 16.20 18.67
N LYS A 288 14.45 17.28 18.35
CA LYS A 288 15.07 18.58 17.97
C LYS A 288 15.71 19.32 19.15
N MET A 289 15.44 18.89 20.40
CA MET A 289 15.92 19.56 21.63
C MET A 289 17.13 18.87 22.28
N ARG A 290 17.63 17.79 21.68
CA ARG A 290 18.87 17.11 22.11
C ARG A 290 19.96 17.28 21.06
#